data_f2bff711d27436cd62069e86606d71a8
#
_entry.id   f2bff711d27436cd62069e86606d71a8
#
_cell.length_a   1.000
_cell.length_b   1.000
_cell.length_c   1.000
_cell.angle_alpha   90.00
_cell.angle_beta   90.00
_cell.angle_gamma   90.00
#
_symmetry.space_group_name_H-M   'P 1'
#
loop_
_entity.id
_entity.type
_entity.pdbx_description
1 polymer ?
#
loop_
_entity_poly.entity_id
_entity_poly.type
_entity_poly.pdbx_seq_one_letter_code
_entity_poly.pdbx_strand_id
1 'polypeptide(L)'
;MRENEGPKGEGREAMSEADPVDLIGQATRWWSTAIIDMRPGVIRFRGYPVEQLIGAVSFPQMIWLMLRGELPSADQAALLEAALVAAVDHGPQAPSIAIGRMAVTCGLPLNGAMASAINVLDDVHGGAGEQCMDLYAEIAGRLDRGAPLDQATAEGLDAYTAKHGKIVPGFGHRFHPVDPRSPRLLALVDAAQARGAVAGRFAAIGRAVEAELSRRKGRGIPMNIDGATAVIYAELGFAPPLGRGLFILSRSVGILAHAWEQTGQGGRIKGPMPRGIPYAYTGPAERAHSPDEEGPRAGPTTGETP
;
A
#
# COMPACT_ATOMS: atom_id res chain seq x y z
N MET A 1 50.43 25.48 32.03
CA MET A 1 50.79 24.38 31.17
C MET A 1 49.95 23.18 31.58
N ARG A 2 48.92 22.86 30.82
CA ARG A 2 48.20 21.60 30.91
C ARG A 2 48.18 21.04 29.49
N GLU A 3 48.86 19.93 29.31
CA GLU A 3 48.96 19.21 28.04
C GLU A 3 47.59 18.57 27.73
N ASN A 4 47.17 18.76 26.51
CA ASN A 4 45.90 18.26 25.97
C ASN A 4 46.21 16.93 25.25
N GLU A 5 45.93 15.80 25.91
CA GLU A 5 45.97 14.50 25.24
C GLU A 5 44.72 14.31 24.42
N GLY A 6 44.87 14.26 23.10
CA GLY A 6 43.78 13.91 22.17
C GLY A 6 43.36 12.43 22.27
N PRO A 7 42.13 12.08 21.85
CA PRO A 7 41.66 10.72 21.97
C PRO A 7 42.43 9.77 21.03
N LYS A 8 42.94 8.70 21.63
CA LYS A 8 43.55 7.57 20.94
C LYS A 8 42.52 6.90 20.05
N GLY A 9 42.89 6.68 18.80
CA GLY A 9 42.05 6.02 17.80
C GLY A 9 41.58 4.64 18.27
N GLU A 10 40.28 4.44 18.22
CA GLU A 10 39.67 3.13 18.38
C GLU A 10 40.09 2.24 17.21
N GLY A 11 40.80 1.17 17.57
CA GLY A 11 41.23 0.15 16.62
C GLY A 11 40.05 -0.41 15.84
N ARG A 12 40.13 -0.43 14.53
CA ARG A 12 39.33 -1.32 13.69
C ARG A 12 39.53 -2.73 14.21
N GLU A 13 38.55 -3.27 14.93
CA GLU A 13 38.46 -4.71 15.13
C GLU A 13 38.46 -5.38 13.76
N ALA A 14 39.49 -6.12 13.47
CA ALA A 14 39.59 -6.98 12.31
C ALA A 14 38.37 -7.96 12.43
N MET A 15 37.47 -7.96 11.44
CA MET A 15 36.42 -8.98 11.34
C MET A 15 37.12 -10.34 11.39
N SER A 16 36.96 -11.06 12.48
CA SER A 16 37.36 -12.46 12.61
C SER A 16 36.82 -13.22 11.40
N GLU A 17 37.65 -13.99 10.71
CA GLU A 17 37.21 -14.94 9.70
C GLU A 17 36.20 -15.89 10.40
N ALA A 18 34.91 -15.69 10.16
CA ALA A 18 33.87 -16.50 10.75
C ALA A 18 34.02 -17.94 10.25
N ASP A 19 33.94 -18.91 11.17
CA ASP A 19 34.01 -20.33 10.84
C ASP A 19 33.02 -20.63 9.69
N PRO A 20 33.44 -21.33 8.61
CA PRO A 20 32.57 -21.69 7.49
C PRO A 20 31.25 -22.38 7.92
N VAL A 21 31.27 -23.12 9.03
CA VAL A 21 30.08 -23.76 9.62
C VAL A 21 29.12 -22.72 10.18
N ASP A 22 29.60 -21.63 10.76
CA ASP A 22 28.76 -20.54 11.28
C ASP A 22 28.13 -19.73 10.14
N LEU A 23 28.86 -19.46 9.06
CA LEU A 23 28.30 -18.78 7.87
C LEU A 23 27.16 -19.56 7.23
N ILE A 24 27.27 -20.89 7.14
CA ILE A 24 26.18 -21.75 6.63
C ILE A 24 24.99 -21.70 7.59
N GLY A 25 25.21 -21.76 8.90
CA GLY A 25 24.15 -21.64 9.90
C GLY A 25 23.45 -20.27 9.86
N GLN A 26 24.19 -19.19 9.70
CA GLN A 26 23.65 -17.83 9.54
C GLN A 26 22.82 -17.71 8.26
N ALA A 27 23.33 -18.20 7.13
CA ALA A 27 22.61 -18.21 5.86
C ALA A 27 21.31 -19.04 5.95
N THR A 28 21.38 -20.23 6.59
CA THR A 28 20.21 -21.10 6.80
C THR A 28 19.13 -20.38 7.64
N ARG A 29 19.53 -19.68 8.71
CA ARG A 29 18.60 -18.88 9.53
C ARG A 29 17.96 -17.74 8.74
N TRP A 30 18.75 -17.04 7.93
CA TRP A 30 18.27 -15.93 7.12
C TRP A 30 17.23 -16.38 6.06
N TRP A 31 17.43 -17.56 5.47
CA TRP A 31 16.53 -18.14 4.49
C TRP A 31 15.38 -18.96 5.10
N SER A 32 15.26 -19.02 6.42
CA SER A 32 14.18 -19.76 7.07
C SER A 32 12.80 -19.14 6.76
N THR A 33 11.81 -19.98 6.53
CA THR A 33 10.44 -19.58 6.27
C THR A 33 9.44 -20.57 6.83
N ALA A 34 8.32 -20.08 7.34
CA ALA A 34 7.17 -20.89 7.72
C ALA A 34 6.09 -20.93 6.60
N ILE A 35 6.35 -20.31 5.44
CA ILE A 35 5.36 -20.15 4.38
C ILE A 35 5.30 -21.38 3.48
N ILE A 36 6.45 -21.92 3.11
CA ILE A 36 6.57 -23.02 2.16
C ILE A 36 7.59 -24.06 2.64
N ASP A 37 7.24 -25.36 2.49
CA ASP A 37 8.17 -26.48 2.53
C ASP A 37 8.24 -27.09 1.12
N MET A 38 9.42 -27.01 0.48
CA MET A 38 9.62 -27.48 -0.87
C MET A 38 10.85 -28.40 -0.93
N ARG A 39 10.62 -29.65 -1.33
CA ARG A 39 11.62 -30.69 -1.52
C ARG A 39 11.25 -31.50 -2.77
N PRO A 40 12.15 -32.26 -3.36
CA PRO A 40 11.81 -33.14 -4.48
C PRO A 40 10.56 -34.00 -4.19
N GLY A 41 9.51 -33.79 -5.01
CA GLY A 41 8.23 -34.51 -4.86
C GLY A 41 7.29 -33.96 -3.75
N VAL A 42 7.66 -32.93 -3.02
CA VAL A 42 6.85 -32.37 -1.92
C VAL A 42 6.78 -30.85 -2.05
N ILE A 43 5.57 -30.30 -2.10
CA ILE A 43 5.30 -28.88 -1.98
C ILE A 43 4.17 -28.69 -0.97
N ARG A 44 4.42 -27.93 0.09
CA ARG A 44 3.41 -27.61 1.12
C ARG A 44 3.39 -26.12 1.37
N PHE A 45 2.20 -25.52 1.35
CA PHE A 45 1.99 -24.13 1.79
C PHE A 45 1.39 -24.12 3.19
N ARG A 46 2.08 -23.49 4.15
CA ARG A 46 1.66 -23.46 5.56
C ARG A 46 1.33 -24.87 6.12
N GLY A 47 2.04 -25.91 5.64
CA GLY A 47 1.83 -27.30 6.03
C GLY A 47 0.82 -28.08 5.17
N TYR A 48 -0.02 -27.42 4.37
CA TYR A 48 -0.98 -28.09 3.50
C TYR A 48 -0.31 -28.56 2.18
N PRO A 49 -0.44 -29.83 1.79
CA PRO A 49 0.04 -30.28 0.48
C PRO A 49 -0.64 -29.52 -0.65
N VAL A 50 0.13 -29.02 -1.63
CA VAL A 50 -0.40 -28.17 -2.70
C VAL A 50 -1.45 -28.89 -3.54
N GLU A 51 -1.29 -30.20 -3.77
CA GLU A 51 -2.25 -31.03 -4.50
C GLU A 51 -3.61 -31.14 -3.81
N GLN A 52 -3.69 -30.93 -2.51
CA GLN A 52 -4.97 -30.89 -1.77
C GLN A 52 -5.62 -29.51 -1.82
N LEU A 53 -4.85 -28.45 -2.07
CA LEU A 53 -5.37 -27.08 -2.19
C LEU A 53 -5.88 -26.80 -3.61
N ILE A 54 -5.22 -27.37 -4.63
CA ILE A 54 -5.59 -27.18 -6.03
C ILE A 54 -7.01 -27.73 -6.27
N GLY A 55 -7.91 -26.83 -6.70
CA GLY A 55 -9.31 -27.16 -6.94
C GLY A 55 -10.20 -27.23 -5.69
N ALA A 56 -9.62 -27.15 -4.48
CA ALA A 56 -10.36 -27.19 -3.21
C ALA A 56 -10.53 -25.82 -2.55
N VAL A 57 -9.61 -24.88 -2.79
CA VAL A 57 -9.66 -23.54 -2.21
C VAL A 57 -9.74 -22.46 -3.30
N SER A 58 -10.41 -21.36 -2.99
CA SER A 58 -10.44 -20.17 -3.85
C SER A 58 -9.16 -19.35 -3.71
N PHE A 59 -8.91 -18.44 -4.66
CA PHE A 59 -7.73 -17.59 -4.59
C PHE A 59 -7.74 -16.63 -3.36
N PRO A 60 -8.86 -16.03 -2.93
CA PRO A 60 -8.93 -15.31 -1.66
C PRO A 60 -8.61 -16.17 -0.44
N GLN A 61 -9.06 -17.42 -0.40
CA GLN A 61 -8.67 -18.36 0.66
C GLN A 61 -7.16 -18.63 0.63
N MET A 62 -6.57 -18.74 -0.55
CA MET A 62 -5.13 -18.92 -0.70
C MET A 62 -4.35 -17.69 -0.21
N ILE A 63 -4.79 -16.46 -0.56
CA ILE A 63 -4.21 -15.22 -0.03
C ILE A 63 -4.27 -15.23 1.51
N TRP A 64 -5.41 -15.56 2.07
CA TRP A 64 -5.58 -15.67 3.51
C TRP A 64 -4.61 -16.67 4.14
N LEU A 65 -4.57 -17.90 3.61
CA LEU A 65 -3.69 -18.95 4.10
C LEU A 65 -2.22 -18.51 4.13
N MET A 66 -1.75 -17.90 3.05
CA MET A 66 -0.36 -17.45 2.94
C MET A 66 -0.02 -16.37 3.98
N LEU A 67 -0.94 -15.46 4.26
CA LEU A 67 -0.73 -14.34 5.18
C LEU A 67 -0.98 -14.72 6.65
N ARG A 68 -1.97 -15.60 6.93
CA ARG A 68 -2.44 -15.89 8.29
C ARG A 68 -1.98 -17.26 8.82
N GLY A 69 -1.59 -18.17 7.94
CA GLY A 69 -1.11 -19.50 8.31
C GLY A 69 -2.20 -20.58 8.36
N GLU A 70 -3.49 -20.20 8.37
CA GLU A 70 -4.64 -21.09 8.46
C GLU A 70 -5.69 -20.72 7.42
N LEU A 71 -6.58 -21.65 7.06
CA LEU A 71 -7.67 -21.37 6.15
C LEU A 71 -8.78 -20.55 6.85
N PRO A 72 -9.40 -19.58 6.15
CA PRO A 72 -10.51 -18.82 6.70
C PRO A 72 -11.80 -19.64 6.71
N SER A 73 -12.78 -19.19 7.50
CA SER A 73 -14.16 -19.65 7.31
C SER A 73 -14.71 -19.19 5.94
N ALA A 74 -15.79 -19.84 5.47
CA ALA A 74 -16.44 -19.45 4.22
C ALA A 74 -16.89 -17.98 4.20
N ASP A 75 -17.45 -17.50 5.32
CA ASP A 75 -17.90 -16.11 5.45
C ASP A 75 -16.73 -15.11 5.47
N GLN A 76 -15.61 -15.44 6.13
CA GLN A 76 -14.41 -14.60 6.11
C GLN A 76 -13.80 -14.53 4.71
N ALA A 77 -13.74 -15.67 4.01
CA ALA A 77 -13.28 -15.73 2.62
C ALA A 77 -14.15 -14.87 1.69
N ALA A 78 -15.47 -14.95 1.84
CA ALA A 78 -16.42 -14.18 1.03
C ALA A 78 -16.28 -12.67 1.27
N LEU A 79 -16.03 -12.21 2.51
CA LEU A 79 -15.77 -10.81 2.80
C LEU A 79 -14.46 -10.34 2.19
N LEU A 80 -13.38 -11.12 2.32
CA LEU A 80 -12.10 -10.79 1.70
C LEU A 80 -12.25 -10.69 0.19
N GLU A 81 -12.93 -11.65 -0.44
CA GLU A 81 -13.20 -11.64 -1.88
C GLU A 81 -13.97 -10.40 -2.31
N ALA A 82 -15.03 -10.03 -1.57
CA ALA A 82 -15.82 -8.84 -1.88
C ALA A 82 -14.97 -7.55 -1.83
N ALA A 83 -14.08 -7.41 -0.85
CA ALA A 83 -13.15 -6.28 -0.76
C ALA A 83 -12.17 -6.25 -1.95
N LEU A 84 -11.60 -7.40 -2.32
CA LEU A 84 -10.69 -7.52 -3.45
C LEU A 84 -11.40 -7.20 -4.78
N VAL A 85 -12.60 -7.75 -5.01
CA VAL A 85 -13.39 -7.48 -6.23
C VAL A 85 -13.72 -5.99 -6.36
N ALA A 86 -14.07 -5.33 -5.27
CA ALA A 86 -14.48 -3.91 -5.29
C ALA A 86 -13.37 -2.93 -5.66
N ALA A 87 -12.09 -3.30 -5.49
CA ALA A 87 -10.95 -2.40 -5.64
C ALA A 87 -10.08 -2.67 -6.89
N VAL A 88 -10.47 -3.65 -7.75
CA VAL A 88 -9.67 -4.11 -8.90
C VAL A 88 -9.30 -3.00 -9.87
N ASP A 89 -10.18 -2.02 -10.10
CA ASP A 89 -9.96 -0.97 -11.08
C ASP A 89 -10.54 0.38 -10.66
N HIS A 90 -10.01 1.45 -11.25
CA HIS A 90 -10.50 2.83 -11.08
C HIS A 90 -10.41 3.64 -12.36
N GLY A 91 -10.35 2.97 -13.49
CA GLY A 91 -10.29 3.55 -14.82
C GLY A 91 -8.90 3.98 -15.29
N PRO A 92 -8.76 4.25 -16.59
CA PRO A 92 -7.46 4.45 -17.26
C PRO A 92 -6.72 5.72 -16.80
N GLN A 93 -7.41 6.66 -16.16
CA GLN A 93 -6.82 7.92 -15.66
C GLN A 93 -6.28 7.80 -14.23
N ALA A 94 -6.55 6.69 -13.52
CA ALA A 94 -5.91 6.47 -12.23
C ALA A 94 -4.39 6.42 -12.40
N PRO A 95 -3.58 7.14 -11.58
CA PRO A 95 -2.14 7.29 -11.82
C PRO A 95 -1.41 5.96 -12.06
N SER A 96 -1.64 4.94 -11.26
CA SER A 96 -1.03 3.62 -11.46
C SER A 96 -1.43 2.98 -12.78
N ILE A 97 -2.71 3.04 -13.16
CA ILE A 97 -3.20 2.50 -14.43
C ILE A 97 -2.59 3.27 -15.61
N ALA A 98 -2.58 4.61 -15.55
CA ALA A 98 -2.00 5.46 -16.59
C ALA A 98 -0.51 5.15 -16.79
N ILE A 99 0.26 4.98 -15.72
CA ILE A 99 1.69 4.61 -15.77
C ILE A 99 1.87 3.24 -16.43
N GLY A 100 1.07 2.24 -16.07
CA GLY A 100 1.13 0.92 -16.71
C GLY A 100 0.88 0.99 -18.23
N ARG A 101 -0.14 1.74 -18.65
CA ARG A 101 -0.43 1.99 -20.07
C ARG A 101 0.72 2.72 -20.79
N MET A 102 1.25 3.77 -20.16
CA MET A 102 2.38 4.52 -20.71
C MET A 102 3.63 3.64 -20.84
N ALA A 103 3.93 2.82 -19.84
CA ALA A 103 5.07 1.91 -19.85
C ALA A 103 5.02 0.94 -21.05
N VAL A 104 3.85 0.39 -21.35
CA VAL A 104 3.64 -0.44 -22.56
C VAL A 104 3.97 0.34 -23.83
N THR A 105 3.53 1.58 -23.96
CA THR A 105 3.83 2.40 -25.16
C THR A 105 5.32 2.76 -25.31
N CYS A 106 6.07 2.68 -24.22
CA CYS A 106 7.53 2.84 -24.19
C CYS A 106 8.29 1.54 -24.49
N GLY A 107 7.56 0.43 -24.70
CA GLY A 107 8.15 -0.85 -25.06
C GLY A 107 8.42 -1.80 -23.88
N LEU A 108 7.94 -1.48 -22.67
CA LEU A 108 8.07 -2.40 -21.55
C LEU A 108 7.11 -3.60 -21.72
N PRO A 109 7.57 -4.83 -21.46
CA PRO A 109 6.69 -5.99 -21.36
C PRO A 109 5.79 -5.90 -20.13
N LEU A 110 4.77 -6.78 -20.02
CA LEU A 110 3.76 -6.73 -18.96
C LEU A 110 4.33 -6.70 -17.55
N ASN A 111 5.39 -7.47 -17.27
CA ASN A 111 6.05 -7.45 -15.97
C ASN A 111 6.65 -6.07 -15.64
N GLY A 112 7.31 -5.43 -16.59
CA GLY A 112 7.85 -4.08 -16.43
C GLY A 112 6.76 -3.02 -16.27
N ALA A 113 5.67 -3.12 -17.05
CA ALA A 113 4.51 -2.24 -16.96
C ALA A 113 3.82 -2.37 -15.58
N MET A 114 3.61 -3.60 -15.11
CA MET A 114 3.03 -3.86 -13.78
C MET A 114 3.94 -3.34 -12.66
N ALA A 115 5.24 -3.62 -12.71
CA ALA A 115 6.20 -3.16 -11.71
C ALA A 115 6.19 -1.62 -11.61
N SER A 116 6.24 -0.91 -12.74
CA SER A 116 6.18 0.55 -12.78
C SER A 116 4.88 1.11 -12.18
N ALA A 117 3.76 0.47 -12.48
CA ALA A 117 2.43 0.87 -12.03
C ALA A 117 2.23 0.59 -10.53
N ILE A 118 2.72 -0.54 -10.03
CA ILE A 118 2.62 -0.91 -8.61
C ILE A 118 3.50 0.00 -7.75
N ASN A 119 4.68 0.37 -8.24
CA ASN A 119 5.64 1.16 -7.48
C ASN A 119 5.15 2.57 -7.09
N VAL A 120 4.09 3.07 -7.70
CA VAL A 120 3.48 4.37 -7.33
C VAL A 120 2.28 4.25 -6.39
N LEU A 121 1.95 3.03 -5.96
CA LEU A 121 0.92 2.77 -4.97
C LEU A 121 1.51 2.90 -3.56
N ASP A 122 1.48 4.12 -3.03
CA ASP A 122 2.03 4.47 -1.73
C ASP A 122 1.07 5.42 -0.98
N ASP A 123 1.52 6.21 -0.03
CA ASP A 123 0.71 7.01 0.89
C ASP A 123 -0.28 7.96 0.21
N VAL A 124 0.10 8.58 -0.91
CA VAL A 124 -0.73 9.54 -1.63
C VAL A 124 -1.68 8.85 -2.62
N HIS A 125 -1.22 7.79 -3.29
CA HIS A 125 -1.99 7.03 -4.26
C HIS A 125 -2.03 5.56 -3.86
N GLY A 126 -3.10 5.15 -3.18
CA GLY A 126 -3.28 3.78 -2.70
C GLY A 126 -3.15 3.60 -1.19
N GLY A 127 -2.75 4.63 -0.44
CA GLY A 127 -2.58 4.58 1.01
C GLY A 127 -3.85 4.81 1.83
N ALA A 128 -4.93 5.30 1.22
CA ALA A 128 -6.13 5.72 1.95
C ALA A 128 -6.77 4.60 2.78
N GLY A 129 -6.79 3.37 2.29
CA GLY A 129 -7.32 2.21 3.02
C GLY A 129 -6.53 1.89 4.28
N GLU A 130 -5.19 1.82 4.18
CA GLU A 130 -4.29 1.61 5.32
C GLU A 130 -4.44 2.73 6.36
N GLN A 131 -4.37 3.99 5.93
CA GLN A 131 -4.51 5.16 6.79
C GLN A 131 -5.88 5.20 7.49
N CYS A 132 -6.94 4.72 6.81
CA CYS A 132 -8.25 4.57 7.41
C CYS A 132 -8.29 3.45 8.45
N MET A 133 -7.59 2.33 8.22
CA MET A 133 -7.44 1.26 9.21
C MET A 133 -6.68 1.75 10.45
N ASP A 134 -5.65 2.59 10.30
CA ASP A 134 -4.94 3.21 11.42
C ASP A 134 -5.87 4.08 12.27
N LEU A 135 -6.70 4.91 11.63
CA LEU A 135 -7.72 5.71 12.31
C LEU A 135 -8.71 4.81 13.07
N TYR A 136 -9.19 3.74 12.44
CA TYR A 136 -10.11 2.81 13.09
C TYR A 136 -9.47 2.07 14.27
N ALA A 137 -8.20 1.68 14.16
CA ALA A 137 -7.45 1.06 15.24
C ALA A 137 -7.24 2.02 16.43
N GLU A 138 -6.94 3.29 16.15
CA GLU A 138 -6.83 4.34 17.20
C GLU A 138 -8.16 4.52 17.95
N ILE A 139 -9.29 4.61 17.23
CA ILE A 139 -10.62 4.70 17.85
C ILE A 139 -10.95 3.43 18.63
N ALA A 140 -10.66 2.25 18.07
CA ALA A 140 -10.86 0.97 18.74
C ALA A 140 -10.06 0.89 20.06
N GLY A 141 -8.81 1.36 20.06
CA GLY A 141 -8.01 1.42 21.30
C GLY A 141 -8.60 2.34 22.38
N ARG A 142 -9.32 3.41 22.00
CA ARG A 142 -10.05 4.26 22.97
C ARG A 142 -11.26 3.53 23.54
N LEU A 143 -12.00 2.80 22.72
CA LEU A 143 -13.11 1.95 23.17
C LEU A 143 -12.62 0.89 24.18
N ASP A 144 -11.46 0.27 23.94
CA ASP A 144 -10.88 -0.73 24.83
C ASP A 144 -10.49 -0.14 26.20
N ARG A 145 -10.22 1.17 26.25
CA ARG A 145 -10.01 1.92 27.51
C ARG A 145 -11.30 2.41 28.16
N GLY A 146 -12.46 2.05 27.63
CA GLY A 146 -13.77 2.35 28.23
C GLY A 146 -14.42 3.65 27.74
N ALA A 147 -13.89 4.33 26.74
CA ALA A 147 -14.53 5.53 26.19
C ALA A 147 -15.81 5.14 25.41
N PRO A 148 -16.90 5.92 25.49
CA PRO A 148 -18.06 5.76 24.64
C PRO A 148 -17.71 5.98 23.16
N LEU A 149 -18.45 5.36 22.23
CA LEU A 149 -18.15 5.36 20.79
C LEU A 149 -18.11 6.77 20.20
N ASP A 150 -19.05 7.63 20.53
CA ASP A 150 -19.12 9.01 20.07
C ASP A 150 -17.90 9.84 20.54
N GLN A 151 -17.55 9.70 21.83
CA GLN A 151 -16.36 10.36 22.38
C GLN A 151 -15.08 9.82 21.75
N ALA A 152 -14.90 8.50 21.69
CA ALA A 152 -13.74 7.85 21.09
C ALA A 152 -13.56 8.28 19.62
N THR A 153 -14.66 8.40 18.88
CA THR A 153 -14.65 8.84 17.48
C THR A 153 -14.25 10.30 17.36
N ALA A 154 -14.84 11.20 18.16
CA ALA A 154 -14.53 12.62 18.13
C ALA A 154 -13.05 12.88 18.46
N GLU A 155 -12.56 12.30 19.56
CA GLU A 155 -11.16 12.42 19.99
C GLU A 155 -10.18 11.77 19.01
N GLY A 156 -10.52 10.61 18.42
CA GLY A 156 -9.71 9.94 17.39
C GLY A 156 -9.56 10.78 16.14
N LEU A 157 -10.66 11.41 15.68
CA LEU A 157 -10.64 12.34 14.57
C LEU A 157 -9.83 13.61 14.87
N ASP A 158 -9.91 14.14 16.09
CA ASP A 158 -9.13 15.31 16.50
C ASP A 158 -7.63 14.99 16.50
N ALA A 159 -7.23 13.87 17.06
CA ALA A 159 -5.85 13.40 17.06
C ALA A 159 -5.34 13.17 15.62
N TYR A 160 -6.15 12.51 14.78
CA TYR A 160 -5.80 12.27 13.38
C TYR A 160 -5.61 13.58 12.61
N THR A 161 -6.58 14.50 12.71
CA THR A 161 -6.54 15.76 11.95
C THR A 161 -5.45 16.72 12.45
N ALA A 162 -5.10 16.68 13.72
CA ALA A 162 -3.96 17.43 14.27
C ALA A 162 -2.62 16.96 13.66
N LYS A 163 -2.48 15.67 13.41
CA LYS A 163 -1.25 15.07 12.87
C LYS A 163 -1.18 15.12 11.33
N HIS A 164 -2.28 14.84 10.65
CA HIS A 164 -2.31 14.58 9.20
C HIS A 164 -3.08 15.65 8.39
N GLY A 165 -3.70 16.63 9.05
CA GLY A 165 -4.47 17.70 8.40
C GLY A 165 -5.94 17.32 8.20
N LYS A 166 -6.67 18.20 7.50
CA LYS A 166 -8.15 18.20 7.46
C LYS A 166 -8.80 17.11 6.59
N ILE A 167 -8.01 16.36 5.82
CA ILE A 167 -8.52 15.30 4.94
C ILE A 167 -8.47 13.98 5.70
N VAL A 168 -9.62 13.34 5.85
CA VAL A 168 -9.74 12.02 6.48
C VAL A 168 -9.89 10.98 5.37
N PRO A 169 -8.95 10.04 5.23
CA PRO A 169 -9.01 9.00 4.21
C PRO A 169 -10.22 8.08 4.42
N GLY A 170 -10.72 7.50 3.34
CA GLY A 170 -11.88 6.60 3.41
C GLY A 170 -13.24 7.29 3.40
N PHE A 171 -13.29 8.64 3.37
CA PHE A 171 -14.54 9.41 3.42
C PHE A 171 -14.59 10.51 2.36
N GLY A 172 -15.80 10.69 1.79
CA GLY A 172 -16.03 11.56 0.65
C GLY A 172 -15.51 10.95 -0.66
N HIS A 173 -16.03 11.43 -1.77
CA HIS A 173 -15.60 10.99 -3.11
C HIS A 173 -15.58 12.18 -4.07
N ARG A 174 -14.58 12.21 -4.97
CA ARG A 174 -14.38 13.33 -5.90
C ARG A 174 -15.45 13.39 -6.98
N PHE A 175 -15.98 12.23 -7.41
CA PHE A 175 -16.90 12.11 -8.54
C PHE A 175 -18.30 11.64 -8.16
N HIS A 176 -18.45 10.95 -7.02
CA HIS A 176 -19.73 10.38 -6.60
C HIS A 176 -20.24 11.05 -5.32
N PRO A 177 -21.50 11.50 -5.29
CA PRO A 177 -22.11 11.95 -4.03
C PRO A 177 -22.10 10.85 -2.96
N VAL A 178 -22.31 9.60 -3.37
CA VAL A 178 -22.12 8.38 -2.59
C VAL A 178 -21.38 7.38 -3.48
N ASP A 179 -20.31 6.77 -2.97
CA ASP A 179 -19.63 5.67 -3.67
C ASP A 179 -20.51 4.42 -3.65
N PRO A 180 -20.99 3.92 -4.82
CA PRO A 180 -21.95 2.82 -4.88
C PRO A 180 -21.45 1.51 -4.29
N ARG A 181 -20.14 1.34 -4.14
CA ARG A 181 -19.48 0.14 -3.60
C ARG A 181 -19.62 0.07 -2.08
N SER A 182 -19.50 1.21 -1.39
CA SER A 182 -19.46 1.27 0.06
C SER A 182 -20.73 0.73 0.73
N PRO A 183 -21.98 1.11 0.36
CA PRO A 183 -23.16 0.55 0.98
C PRO A 183 -23.28 -0.97 0.78
N ARG A 184 -22.85 -1.47 -0.40
CA ARG A 184 -22.89 -2.93 -0.67
C ARG A 184 -21.91 -3.69 0.20
N LEU A 185 -20.67 -3.19 0.36
CA LEU A 185 -19.66 -3.81 1.21
C LEU A 185 -20.09 -3.82 2.69
N LEU A 186 -20.64 -2.70 3.18
CA LEU A 186 -21.13 -2.63 4.55
C LEU A 186 -22.31 -3.58 4.80
N ALA A 187 -23.23 -3.74 3.83
CA ALA A 187 -24.30 -4.72 3.93
C ALA A 187 -23.78 -6.17 4.01
N LEU A 188 -22.66 -6.48 3.34
CA LEU A 188 -22.01 -7.79 3.46
C LEU A 188 -21.38 -7.99 4.85
N VAL A 189 -20.79 -6.93 5.41
CA VAL A 189 -20.27 -6.97 6.80
C VAL A 189 -21.41 -7.20 7.79
N ASP A 190 -22.53 -6.49 7.66
CA ASP A 190 -23.70 -6.67 8.53
C ASP A 190 -24.26 -8.10 8.46
N ALA A 191 -24.34 -8.66 7.24
CA ALA A 191 -24.75 -10.04 7.05
C ALA A 191 -23.77 -11.06 7.65
N ALA A 192 -22.46 -10.82 7.57
CA ALA A 192 -21.45 -11.67 8.19
C ALA A 192 -21.47 -11.54 9.71
N GLN A 193 -21.71 -10.35 10.25
CA GLN A 193 -21.90 -10.12 11.68
C GLN A 193 -23.13 -10.88 12.20
N ALA A 194 -24.24 -10.82 11.49
CA ALA A 194 -25.46 -11.55 11.85
C ALA A 194 -25.25 -13.08 11.92
N ARG A 195 -24.27 -13.61 11.16
CA ARG A 195 -23.88 -15.02 11.20
C ARG A 195 -22.74 -15.31 12.20
N GLY A 196 -22.24 -14.30 12.92
CA GLY A 196 -21.15 -14.45 13.89
C GLY A 196 -19.76 -14.60 13.27
N ALA A 197 -19.59 -14.33 11.97
CA ALA A 197 -18.31 -14.45 11.29
C ALA A 197 -17.34 -13.31 11.59
N VAL A 198 -17.87 -12.12 11.91
CA VAL A 198 -17.14 -10.91 12.35
C VAL A 198 -17.90 -10.24 13.49
N ALA A 199 -17.21 -9.36 14.23
CA ALA A 199 -17.79 -8.67 15.39
C ALA A 199 -18.69 -7.47 15.01
N GLY A 200 -18.50 -6.86 13.84
CA GLY A 200 -19.18 -5.63 13.44
C GLY A 200 -18.67 -4.37 14.12
N ARG A 201 -17.59 -4.49 14.88
CA ARG A 201 -16.99 -3.40 15.66
C ARG A 201 -16.47 -2.27 14.77
N PHE A 202 -15.74 -2.61 13.73
CA PHE A 202 -15.17 -1.64 12.82
C PHE A 202 -16.20 -1.05 11.88
N ALA A 203 -17.27 -1.79 11.56
CA ALA A 203 -18.42 -1.24 10.87
C ALA A 203 -19.14 -0.16 11.71
N ALA A 204 -19.29 -0.38 13.01
CA ALA A 204 -19.83 0.61 13.93
C ALA A 204 -18.91 1.86 14.02
N ILE A 205 -17.59 1.68 14.14
CA ILE A 205 -16.60 2.76 14.13
C ILE A 205 -16.68 3.55 12.82
N GLY A 206 -16.65 2.88 11.67
CA GLY A 206 -16.71 3.54 10.36
C GLY A 206 -17.96 4.40 10.17
N ARG A 207 -19.12 3.91 10.60
CA ARG A 207 -20.37 4.68 10.59
C ARG A 207 -20.36 5.86 11.56
N ALA A 208 -19.75 5.70 12.73
CA ALA A 208 -19.58 6.79 13.68
C ALA A 208 -18.66 7.89 13.12
N VAL A 209 -17.57 7.51 12.45
CA VAL A 209 -16.69 8.47 11.76
C VAL A 209 -17.45 9.21 10.65
N GLU A 210 -18.24 8.52 9.82
CA GLU A 210 -19.07 9.14 8.79
C GLU A 210 -20.05 10.16 9.37
N ALA A 211 -20.75 9.79 10.44
CA ALA A 211 -21.70 10.65 11.13
C ALA A 211 -21.01 11.89 11.71
N GLU A 212 -19.89 11.72 12.41
CA GLU A 212 -19.16 12.81 13.04
C GLU A 212 -18.53 13.78 12.00
N LEU A 213 -17.97 13.25 10.91
CA LEU A 213 -17.46 14.08 9.80
C LEU A 213 -18.60 14.89 9.16
N SER A 214 -19.74 14.27 8.93
CA SER A 214 -20.92 14.93 8.36
C SER A 214 -21.44 16.04 9.29
N ARG A 215 -21.51 15.77 10.58
CA ARG A 215 -21.87 16.76 11.61
C ARG A 215 -20.90 17.95 11.63
N ARG A 216 -19.57 17.69 11.64
CA ARG A 216 -18.53 18.74 11.65
C ARG A 216 -18.55 19.61 10.39
N LYS A 217 -18.90 19.03 9.24
CA LYS A 217 -18.91 19.76 7.94
C LYS A 217 -20.26 20.39 7.61
N GLY A 218 -21.32 20.10 8.36
CA GLY A 218 -22.69 20.58 8.06
C GLY A 218 -23.26 20.04 6.75
N ARG A 219 -22.68 18.94 6.21
CA ARG A 219 -23.10 18.25 4.98
C ARG A 219 -22.65 16.81 5.00
N GLY A 220 -23.30 15.93 4.21
CA GLY A 220 -22.90 14.53 4.10
C GLY A 220 -21.46 14.36 3.62
N ILE A 221 -20.70 13.53 4.32
CA ILE A 221 -19.37 13.07 3.96
C ILE A 221 -19.40 11.52 4.01
N PRO A 222 -19.98 10.86 3.01
CA PRO A 222 -20.18 9.42 3.04
C PRO A 222 -18.86 8.66 2.97
N MET A 223 -18.85 7.47 3.58
CA MET A 223 -17.76 6.51 3.44
C MET A 223 -17.63 6.09 1.98
N ASN A 224 -16.42 6.06 1.48
CA ASN A 224 -16.08 5.59 0.12
C ASN A 224 -15.54 4.15 0.16
N ILE A 225 -15.04 3.65 -0.98
CA ILE A 225 -14.48 2.31 -1.13
C ILE A 225 -13.32 2.05 -0.14
N ASP A 226 -12.44 3.03 0.07
CA ASP A 226 -11.27 2.85 0.93
C ASP A 226 -11.70 2.68 2.40
N GLY A 227 -12.69 3.46 2.85
CA GLY A 227 -13.28 3.30 4.19
C GLY A 227 -14.00 1.97 4.38
N ALA A 228 -14.75 1.52 3.37
CA ALA A 228 -15.50 0.26 3.45
C ALA A 228 -14.59 -0.97 3.38
N THR A 229 -13.54 -0.95 2.56
CA THR A 229 -12.53 -2.04 2.54
C THR A 229 -11.69 -2.04 3.82
N ALA A 230 -11.36 -0.86 4.38
CA ALA A 230 -10.71 -0.75 5.67
C ALA A 230 -11.53 -1.39 6.80
N VAL A 231 -12.88 -1.20 6.80
CA VAL A 231 -13.78 -1.91 7.71
C VAL A 231 -13.62 -3.41 7.56
N ILE A 232 -13.72 -3.94 6.33
CA ILE A 232 -13.63 -5.39 6.08
C ILE A 232 -12.28 -5.93 6.56
N TYR A 233 -11.17 -5.31 6.18
CA TYR A 233 -9.84 -5.79 6.57
C TYR A 233 -9.62 -5.75 8.08
N ALA A 234 -10.10 -4.71 8.75
CA ALA A 234 -10.03 -4.61 10.20
C ALA A 234 -10.92 -5.63 10.91
N GLU A 235 -12.18 -5.87 10.43
CA GLU A 235 -13.06 -6.93 10.94
C GLU A 235 -12.44 -8.32 10.79
N LEU A 236 -11.71 -8.54 9.69
CA LEU A 236 -10.99 -9.78 9.44
C LEU A 236 -9.65 -9.87 10.20
N GLY A 237 -9.29 -8.84 10.98
CA GLY A 237 -8.11 -8.81 11.83
C GLY A 237 -6.78 -8.67 11.06
N PHE A 238 -6.79 -8.08 9.87
CA PHE A 238 -5.55 -7.71 9.18
C PHE A 238 -4.95 -6.44 9.80
N ALA A 239 -3.62 -6.40 9.91
CA ALA A 239 -2.91 -5.19 10.30
C ALA A 239 -2.98 -4.13 9.17
N PRO A 240 -2.96 -2.82 9.49
CA PRO A 240 -3.06 -1.76 8.49
C PRO A 240 -2.12 -1.89 7.28
N PRO A 241 -0.81 -2.21 7.42
CA PRO A 241 0.07 -2.41 6.26
C PRO A 241 -0.37 -3.55 5.33
N LEU A 242 -1.00 -4.60 5.88
CA LEU A 242 -1.57 -5.68 5.06
C LEU A 242 -2.80 -5.20 4.26
N GLY A 243 -3.55 -4.22 4.77
CA GLY A 243 -4.64 -3.58 4.02
C GLY A 243 -4.14 -2.96 2.72
N ARG A 244 -2.99 -2.25 2.75
CA ARG A 244 -2.33 -1.74 1.54
C ARG A 244 -1.88 -2.89 0.63
N GLY A 245 -1.25 -3.92 1.18
CA GLY A 245 -0.83 -5.09 0.40
C GLY A 245 -1.99 -5.77 -0.32
N LEU A 246 -3.12 -5.96 0.35
CA LEU A 246 -4.34 -6.53 -0.22
C LEU A 246 -4.95 -5.62 -1.30
N PHE A 247 -4.94 -4.30 -1.09
CA PHE A 247 -5.34 -3.34 -2.12
C PHE A 247 -4.43 -3.43 -3.36
N ILE A 248 -3.11 -3.54 -3.19
CA ILE A 248 -2.16 -3.70 -4.30
C ILE A 248 -2.44 -5.00 -5.08
N LEU A 249 -2.68 -6.12 -4.39
CA LEU A 249 -3.05 -7.39 -5.04
C LEU A 249 -4.33 -7.23 -5.87
N SER A 250 -5.35 -6.59 -5.33
CA SER A 250 -6.59 -6.30 -6.04
C SER A 250 -6.33 -5.41 -7.27
N ARG A 251 -5.68 -4.26 -7.09
CA ARG A 251 -5.42 -3.28 -8.15
C ARG A 251 -4.51 -3.85 -9.25
N SER A 252 -3.67 -4.84 -8.96
CA SER A 252 -2.81 -5.51 -9.94
C SER A 252 -3.60 -6.15 -11.07
N VAL A 253 -4.84 -6.59 -10.81
CA VAL A 253 -5.72 -7.14 -11.84
C VAL A 253 -6.11 -6.07 -12.87
N GLY A 254 -6.55 -4.89 -12.39
CA GLY A 254 -6.86 -3.76 -13.27
C GLY A 254 -5.63 -3.23 -14.02
N ILE A 255 -4.48 -3.14 -13.34
CA ILE A 255 -3.21 -2.76 -13.97
C ILE A 255 -2.86 -3.71 -15.11
N LEU A 256 -2.92 -5.03 -14.87
CA LEU A 256 -2.66 -6.04 -15.89
C LEU A 256 -3.62 -5.93 -17.06
N ALA A 257 -4.93 -5.80 -16.79
CA ALA A 257 -5.95 -5.70 -17.81
C ALA A 257 -5.73 -4.48 -18.72
N HIS A 258 -5.48 -3.30 -18.15
CA HIS A 258 -5.22 -2.08 -18.89
C HIS A 258 -3.88 -2.11 -19.65
N ALA A 259 -2.84 -2.70 -19.07
CA ALA A 259 -1.56 -2.89 -19.76
C ALA A 259 -1.73 -3.82 -20.96
N TRP A 260 -2.46 -4.93 -20.80
CA TRP A 260 -2.77 -5.85 -21.90
C TRP A 260 -3.62 -5.20 -22.99
N GLU A 261 -4.69 -4.50 -22.62
CA GLU A 261 -5.50 -3.74 -23.57
C GLU A 261 -4.65 -2.75 -24.39
N GLN A 262 -3.71 -2.05 -23.73
CA GLN A 262 -2.82 -1.10 -24.39
C GLN A 262 -1.89 -1.76 -25.43
N THR A 263 -1.49 -3.02 -25.24
CA THR A 263 -0.72 -3.75 -26.29
C THR A 263 -1.52 -3.90 -27.56
N GLY A 264 -2.83 -4.20 -27.47
CA GLY A 264 -3.72 -4.31 -28.63
C GLY A 264 -4.10 -2.95 -29.26
N GLN A 265 -4.24 -1.91 -28.45
CA GLN A 265 -4.53 -0.55 -28.94
C GLN A 265 -3.32 0.10 -29.63
N GLY A 266 -2.12 -0.43 -29.42
CA GLY A 266 -0.88 0.11 -29.97
C GLY A 266 -0.52 1.47 -29.37
N GLY A 267 0.25 2.21 -30.10
CA GLY A 267 0.80 3.51 -29.66
C GLY A 267 2.28 3.35 -29.32
N ARG A 268 3.03 4.41 -29.56
CA ARG A 268 4.47 4.46 -29.28
C ARG A 268 4.79 5.77 -28.61
N ILE A 269 5.48 5.72 -27.44
CA ILE A 269 5.91 6.90 -26.67
C ILE A 269 4.72 7.86 -26.47
N LYS A 270 3.62 7.32 -25.97
CA LYS A 270 2.41 8.12 -25.70
C LYS A 270 2.36 8.53 -24.23
N GLY A 271 2.39 9.84 -24.01
CA GLY A 271 1.94 10.40 -22.76
C GLY A 271 0.39 10.46 -22.67
N PRO A 272 -0.18 10.75 -21.50
CA PRO A 272 -1.63 10.86 -21.33
C PRO A 272 -2.24 12.08 -22.01
N MET A 273 -1.42 13.05 -22.46
CA MET A 273 -1.89 14.31 -23.01
C MET A 273 -1.86 14.31 -24.55
N PRO A 274 -2.91 14.81 -25.21
CA PRO A 274 -2.90 15.08 -26.65
C PRO A 274 -1.76 16.04 -27.04
N ARG A 275 -1.12 15.78 -28.19
CA ARG A 275 -0.02 16.63 -28.69
C ARG A 275 -0.40 18.11 -28.89
N GLY A 276 -1.68 18.42 -29.10
CA GLY A 276 -2.17 19.79 -29.27
C GLY A 276 -2.28 20.60 -27.98
N ILE A 277 -2.00 20.01 -26.82
CA ILE A 277 -1.99 20.74 -25.55
C ILE A 277 -0.53 21.08 -25.22
N PRO A 278 -0.10 22.37 -25.41
CA PRO A 278 1.26 22.78 -25.10
C PRO A 278 1.50 22.83 -23.59
N TYR A 279 2.73 22.59 -23.18
CA TYR A 279 3.16 22.95 -21.81
C TYR A 279 3.56 24.42 -21.75
N ALA A 280 3.42 25.05 -20.59
CA ALA A 280 3.90 26.40 -20.33
C ALA A 280 5.35 26.34 -19.84
N TYR A 281 6.23 27.03 -20.49
CA TYR A 281 7.59 27.25 -20.02
C TYR A 281 7.60 28.40 -18.99
N THR A 282 8.07 28.13 -17.79
CA THR A 282 8.14 29.10 -16.68
C THR A 282 9.57 29.44 -16.27
N GLY A 283 10.56 29.01 -17.05
CA GLY A 283 11.97 29.28 -16.81
C GLY A 283 12.39 30.65 -17.32
N PRO A 284 13.68 31.01 -17.18
CA PRO A 284 14.24 32.27 -17.71
C PRO A 284 14.07 32.36 -19.23
N ALA A 285 14.05 33.60 -19.75
CA ALA A 285 14.15 33.83 -21.17
C ALA A 285 15.46 33.26 -21.74
N GLU A 286 15.58 33.19 -23.07
CA GLU A 286 16.77 32.76 -23.75
C GLU A 286 18.02 33.48 -23.24
N ARG A 287 19.06 32.70 -22.92
CA ARG A 287 20.35 33.21 -22.44
C ARG A 287 21.43 32.82 -23.43
N ALA A 288 22.26 33.78 -23.83
CA ALA A 288 23.47 33.48 -24.57
C ALA A 288 24.49 32.81 -23.63
N HIS A 289 25.10 31.72 -24.08
CA HIS A 289 26.26 31.14 -23.43
C HIS A 289 27.51 31.85 -23.93
N SER A 290 28.15 32.67 -23.06
CA SER A 290 29.45 33.30 -23.35
C SER A 290 30.55 32.38 -22.84
N PRO A 291 31.43 31.83 -23.71
CA PRO A 291 32.49 30.92 -23.29
C PRO A 291 33.51 31.54 -22.30
N ASP A 292 33.56 32.87 -22.23
CA ASP A 292 34.52 33.63 -21.43
C ASP A 292 34.07 33.86 -19.96
N GLU A 293 32.82 33.42 -19.59
CA GLU A 293 32.34 33.47 -18.20
C GLU A 293 32.60 32.20 -17.37
N GLU A 294 33.48 31.30 -17.85
CA GLU A 294 34.02 30.25 -16.96
C GLU A 294 34.92 30.94 -15.92
N GLY A 295 34.35 31.12 -14.72
CA GLY A 295 35.16 31.49 -13.54
C GLY A 295 36.34 30.49 -13.39
N PRO A 296 37.42 30.90 -12.71
CA PRO A 296 38.68 30.15 -12.71
C PRO A 296 38.45 28.70 -12.34
N ARG A 297 38.76 27.78 -13.27
CA ARG A 297 38.75 26.33 -13.01
C ARG A 297 39.66 26.11 -11.80
N ALA A 298 39.15 25.55 -10.74
CA ALA A 298 39.95 25.11 -9.64
C ALA A 298 41.09 24.21 -10.21
N GLY A 299 42.30 24.71 -10.18
CA GLY A 299 43.47 23.98 -10.68
C GLY A 299 43.62 22.64 -9.96
N PRO A 300 44.26 21.65 -10.57
CA PRO A 300 44.50 20.37 -9.93
C PRO A 300 45.26 20.60 -8.62
N THR A 301 44.66 20.15 -7.53
CA THR A 301 45.37 20.05 -6.24
C THR A 301 46.53 19.08 -6.44
N THR A 302 47.74 19.62 -6.57
CA THR A 302 48.98 18.83 -6.51
C THR A 302 49.10 18.25 -5.12
N GLY A 303 48.71 16.97 -4.99
CA GLY A 303 49.00 16.18 -3.81
C GLY A 303 50.51 15.93 -3.77
N GLU A 304 51.22 16.61 -2.90
CA GLU A 304 52.54 16.16 -2.46
C GLU A 304 52.34 14.96 -1.53
N THR A 305 52.95 13.86 -1.97
CA THR A 305 53.25 12.71 -1.10
C THR A 305 54.64 12.90 -0.53
N PRO A 306 54.94 12.54 0.70
CA PRO A 306 56.06 11.66 0.98
C PRO A 306 55.65 10.28 1.44
#